data_3df0d1ea1d30d887e2a59a54b9c131ff
#
_entry.id   3df0d1ea1d30d887e2a59a54b9c131ff
#
_cell.length_a   1.000
_cell.length_b   1.000
_cell.length_c   1.000
_cell.angle_alpha   90.00
_cell.angle_beta   90.00
_cell.angle_gamma   90.00
#
_symmetry.space_group_name_H-M   'P 1'
#
loop_
_entity.id
_entity.type
_entity.pdbx_description
1 polymer ?
#
loop_
_entity_poly.entity_id
_entity_poly.type
_entity_poly.pdbx_seq_one_letter_code
_entity_poly.pdbx_strand_id
1 'polypeptide(L)'
;MNSRLPPIFEPDAVTPAWVREALGRAVECVGCELESIGTGQVGANYRAHLNWEDGDGPETVVIKFAASDSQSRSTGIQMGTYRREAEFYRLLAPTIEVAVPYVYFVDFVPGTADVVIVMEDLEPRKQGDQLQGCDPEEAALALSEAAKLHGAFWGNPELFDLDWVSRRTPEQVTQTIELMEILQPAFVERYRRELTEEAIDVSDRFVRNASQWFSGLPNPATLVHGDFRLDNLMFAVPAAPISPRLVVVDWQTVTHSHGAHDVAYFVGSAFDAEDRRRCEQQLVSAYFEELLEVDGMPPMTFDEFWIHYRRFSWSGFIMAVLASMIVGRTDRGDEMFVTMANRHASQVVDLEAVELLNNSK
;
A
#
# COMPACT_ATOMS: atom_id res chain seq x y z
N MET A 1 2.03 -37.35 7.82
CA MET A 1 0.64 -36.95 7.50
C MET A 1 0.52 -35.52 7.95
N ASN A 2 0.68 -34.54 7.05
CA ASN A 2 0.36 -33.16 7.37
C ASN A 2 -1.16 -33.04 7.41
N SER A 3 -1.74 -33.13 8.60
CA SER A 3 -3.13 -32.71 8.79
C SER A 3 -3.13 -31.18 8.51
N ARG A 4 -3.69 -30.81 7.36
CA ARG A 4 -3.86 -29.40 7.03
C ARG A 4 -4.69 -28.77 8.15
N LEU A 5 -4.17 -27.77 8.81
CA LEU A 5 -4.89 -27.03 9.84
C LEU A 5 -6.25 -26.62 9.27
N PRO A 6 -7.38 -26.89 9.95
CA PRO A 6 -8.67 -26.46 9.44
C PRO A 6 -8.67 -24.92 9.38
N PRO A 7 -8.98 -24.35 8.22
CA PRO A 7 -9.02 -22.90 8.08
C PRO A 7 -10.17 -22.31 8.90
N ILE A 8 -9.92 -21.17 9.52
CA ILE A 8 -10.95 -20.36 10.16
C ILE A 8 -10.89 -18.96 9.55
N PHE A 9 -12.04 -18.37 9.29
CA PHE A 9 -12.15 -17.10 8.58
C PHE A 9 -12.93 -16.04 9.37
N GLU A 10 -13.26 -16.34 10.63
CA GLU A 10 -13.95 -15.44 11.52
C GLU A 10 -13.25 -15.40 12.89
N PRO A 11 -13.16 -14.23 13.54
CA PRO A 11 -12.43 -14.08 14.80
C PRO A 11 -12.99 -14.96 15.94
N ASP A 12 -14.30 -15.15 15.98
CA ASP A 12 -14.97 -15.96 17.01
C ASP A 12 -14.59 -17.47 16.95
N ALA A 13 -14.02 -17.92 15.84
CA ALA A 13 -13.56 -19.29 15.67
C ALA A 13 -12.10 -19.51 16.16
N VAL A 14 -11.38 -18.45 16.54
CA VAL A 14 -10.01 -18.55 17.05
C VAL A 14 -10.00 -19.23 18.42
N THR A 15 -9.18 -20.29 18.54
CA THR A 15 -9.00 -21.01 19.79
C THR A 15 -7.50 -21.11 20.11
N PRO A 16 -7.12 -21.26 21.39
CA PRO A 16 -5.72 -21.47 21.76
C PRO A 16 -5.07 -22.64 21.01
N ALA A 17 -5.78 -23.74 20.83
CA ALA A 17 -5.28 -24.92 20.10
C ALA A 17 -5.02 -24.60 18.63
N TRP A 18 -5.93 -23.84 17.98
CA TRP A 18 -5.74 -23.43 16.59
C TRP A 18 -4.54 -22.49 16.43
N VAL A 19 -4.39 -21.50 17.33
CA VAL A 19 -3.25 -20.59 17.32
C VAL A 19 -1.93 -21.35 17.48
N ARG A 20 -1.85 -22.28 18.44
CA ARG A 20 -0.67 -23.13 18.61
C ARG A 20 -0.26 -23.82 17.33
N GLU A 21 -1.21 -24.43 16.61
CA GLU A 21 -0.97 -25.14 15.36
C GLU A 21 -0.58 -24.17 14.24
N ALA A 22 -1.23 -23.00 14.14
CA ALA A 22 -0.92 -21.98 13.16
C ALA A 22 0.51 -21.43 13.33
N LEU A 23 0.97 -21.31 14.58
CA LEU A 23 2.33 -20.91 14.91
C LEU A 23 3.36 -22.05 14.82
N GLY A 24 2.91 -23.30 14.56
CA GLY A 24 3.79 -24.47 14.48
C GLY A 24 4.46 -24.80 15.81
N ARG A 25 3.83 -24.48 16.97
CA ARG A 25 4.39 -24.69 18.30
C ARG A 25 4.06 -26.05 18.88
N ALA A 26 5.04 -26.65 19.57
CA ALA A 26 4.86 -27.91 20.30
C ALA A 26 4.22 -27.70 21.68
N VAL A 27 4.43 -26.53 22.28
CA VAL A 27 3.93 -26.17 23.61
C VAL A 27 2.45 -25.80 23.52
N GLU A 28 1.70 -26.13 24.58
CA GLU A 28 0.27 -25.80 24.64
C GLU A 28 0.05 -24.30 24.86
N CYS A 29 -0.78 -23.73 24.01
CA CYS A 29 -1.36 -22.42 24.23
C CYS A 29 -2.59 -22.60 25.14
N VAL A 30 -2.53 -22.07 26.35
CA VAL A 30 -3.58 -22.24 27.36
C VAL A 30 -4.57 -21.08 27.42
N GLY A 31 -4.27 -19.97 26.74
CA GLY A 31 -5.16 -18.80 26.64
C GLY A 31 -4.93 -18.02 25.36
N CYS A 32 -6.02 -17.47 24.81
CA CYS A 32 -5.99 -16.58 23.64
C CYS A 32 -7.14 -15.59 23.79
N GLU A 33 -6.81 -14.31 23.89
CA GLU A 33 -7.78 -13.21 23.94
C GLU A 33 -7.56 -12.28 22.74
N LEU A 34 -8.63 -11.95 22.03
CA LEU A 34 -8.56 -11.09 20.85
C LEU A 34 -8.94 -9.65 21.21
N GLU A 35 -8.08 -8.72 20.83
CA GLU A 35 -8.29 -7.30 20.87
C GLU A 35 -8.36 -6.76 19.43
N SER A 36 -9.44 -6.07 19.06
CA SER A 36 -9.52 -5.41 17.74
C SER A 36 -8.55 -4.24 17.68
N ILE A 37 -7.71 -4.20 16.65
CA ILE A 37 -6.70 -3.16 16.44
C ILE A 37 -6.82 -2.55 15.05
N GLY A 38 -6.43 -1.26 14.95
CA GLY A 38 -6.44 -0.53 13.68
C GLY A 38 -7.85 -0.15 13.20
N THR A 39 -7.88 0.56 12.10
CA THR A 39 -9.11 1.11 11.47
C THR A 39 -9.21 0.70 10.00
N GLY A 40 -8.72 -0.50 9.65
CA GLY A 40 -8.71 -1.00 8.28
C GLY A 40 -10.10 -0.99 7.66
N GLN A 41 -10.22 -0.48 6.43
CA GLN A 41 -11.52 -0.33 5.76
C GLN A 41 -11.96 -1.61 5.03
N VAL A 42 -11.02 -2.46 4.62
CA VAL A 42 -11.29 -3.69 3.83
C VAL A 42 -10.92 -4.94 4.63
N GLY A 43 -10.07 -4.83 5.65
CA GLY A 43 -9.66 -5.91 6.55
C GLY A 43 -9.94 -5.58 8.01
N ALA A 44 -10.02 -6.61 8.85
CA ALA A 44 -10.14 -6.50 10.30
C ALA A 44 -8.91 -7.15 10.96
N ASN A 45 -8.18 -6.38 11.74
CA ASN A 45 -6.99 -6.84 12.45
C ASN A 45 -7.30 -7.05 13.93
N TYR A 46 -6.80 -8.14 14.47
CA TYR A 46 -6.92 -8.48 15.88
C TYR A 46 -5.54 -8.80 16.44
N ARG A 47 -5.20 -8.21 17.58
CA ARG A 47 -4.09 -8.66 18.41
C ARG A 47 -4.58 -9.82 19.26
N ALA A 48 -3.94 -10.97 19.14
CA ALA A 48 -4.18 -12.10 20.00
C ALA A 48 -3.16 -12.10 21.13
N HIS A 49 -3.62 -11.92 22.37
CA HIS A 49 -2.82 -12.08 23.59
C HIS A 49 -2.77 -13.54 23.96
N LEU A 50 -1.57 -14.11 24.03
CA LEU A 50 -1.36 -15.55 24.16
C LEU A 50 -0.74 -15.90 25.50
N ASN A 51 -1.23 -16.99 26.11
CA ASN A 51 -0.64 -17.59 27.30
C ASN A 51 -0.14 -18.99 26.97
N TRP A 52 1.13 -19.26 27.26
CA TRP A 52 1.79 -20.53 27.02
C TRP A 52 2.03 -21.27 28.33
N GLU A 53 1.89 -22.60 28.32
CA GLU A 53 2.00 -23.43 29.53
C GLU A 53 3.39 -23.28 30.19
N ASP A 54 4.46 -23.21 29.39
CA ASP A 54 5.84 -23.06 29.86
C ASP A 54 6.40 -21.64 29.70
N GLY A 55 5.60 -20.70 29.18
CA GLY A 55 6.01 -19.32 28.92
C GLY A 55 6.90 -19.14 27.68
N ASP A 56 7.17 -20.19 26.92
CA ASP A 56 8.01 -20.15 25.71
C ASP A 56 7.20 -19.95 24.42
N GLY A 57 6.81 -18.72 24.13
CA GLY A 57 6.10 -18.34 22.90
C GLY A 57 5.94 -16.84 22.78
N PRO A 58 5.47 -16.35 21.65
CA PRO A 58 5.17 -14.92 21.52
C PRO A 58 4.01 -14.55 22.45
N GLU A 59 4.17 -13.44 23.16
CA GLU A 59 3.10 -12.91 24.04
C GLU A 59 1.90 -12.44 23.21
N THR A 60 2.17 -11.93 22.01
CA THR A 60 1.15 -11.44 21.09
C THR A 60 1.46 -11.84 19.64
N VAL A 61 0.41 -11.98 18.85
CA VAL A 61 0.46 -12.05 17.38
C VAL A 61 -0.69 -11.24 16.79
N VAL A 62 -0.58 -10.83 15.54
CA VAL A 62 -1.69 -10.20 14.83
C VAL A 62 -2.37 -11.20 13.90
N ILE A 63 -3.70 -11.24 13.95
CA ILE A 63 -4.52 -12.06 13.08
C ILE A 63 -5.39 -11.13 12.23
N LYS A 64 -5.21 -11.19 10.91
CA LYS A 64 -5.99 -10.41 9.94
C LYS A 64 -7.04 -11.28 9.29
N PHE A 65 -8.27 -10.76 9.26
CA PHE A 65 -9.43 -11.31 8.57
C PHE A 65 -9.99 -10.33 7.55
N ALA A 66 -10.96 -10.75 6.76
CA ALA A 66 -11.77 -9.83 5.97
C ALA A 66 -12.58 -8.87 6.88
N ALA A 67 -12.96 -7.72 6.36
CA ALA A 67 -13.83 -6.78 7.06
C ALA A 67 -15.12 -7.45 7.54
N SER A 68 -15.67 -6.97 8.66
CA SER A 68 -16.90 -7.51 9.24
C SER A 68 -18.16 -7.07 8.49
N ASP A 69 -18.14 -5.88 7.87
CA ASP A 69 -19.29 -5.38 7.16
C ASP A 69 -19.38 -5.93 5.71
N SER A 70 -20.62 -6.15 5.25
CA SER A 70 -20.87 -6.80 3.97
C SER A 70 -20.44 -5.97 2.75
N GLN A 71 -20.46 -4.65 2.84
CA GLN A 71 -20.07 -3.76 1.73
C GLN A 71 -18.57 -3.79 1.52
N SER A 72 -17.78 -3.64 2.57
CA SER A 72 -16.33 -3.73 2.53
C SER A 72 -15.85 -5.12 2.07
N ARG A 73 -16.53 -6.21 2.55
CA ARG A 73 -16.26 -7.58 2.05
C ARG A 73 -16.52 -7.69 0.56
N SER A 74 -17.65 -7.20 0.06
CA SER A 74 -17.98 -7.22 -1.37
C SER A 74 -16.95 -6.44 -2.20
N THR A 75 -16.56 -5.26 -1.73
CA THR A 75 -15.52 -4.45 -2.38
C THR A 75 -14.18 -5.20 -2.42
N GLY A 76 -13.75 -5.80 -1.32
CA GLY A 76 -12.52 -6.58 -1.24
C GLY A 76 -12.51 -7.79 -2.19
N ILE A 77 -13.65 -8.50 -2.32
CA ILE A 77 -13.80 -9.60 -3.27
C ILE A 77 -13.67 -9.09 -4.71
N GLN A 78 -14.43 -8.03 -5.08
CA GLN A 78 -14.43 -7.47 -6.42
C GLN A 78 -13.06 -6.95 -6.84
N MET A 79 -12.34 -6.32 -5.91
CA MET A 79 -10.99 -5.81 -6.14
C MET A 79 -9.92 -6.91 -6.03
N GLY A 80 -10.24 -8.10 -5.52
CA GLY A 80 -9.30 -9.20 -5.33
C GLY A 80 -8.25 -8.95 -4.25
N THR A 81 -8.51 -8.04 -3.29
CA THR A 81 -7.54 -7.61 -2.29
C THR A 81 -7.14 -8.73 -1.33
N TYR A 82 -8.09 -9.56 -0.89
CA TYR A 82 -7.85 -10.67 0.03
C TYR A 82 -6.90 -11.72 -0.56
N ARG A 83 -7.17 -12.17 -1.79
CA ARG A 83 -6.29 -13.10 -2.48
C ARG A 83 -4.91 -12.49 -2.70
N ARG A 84 -4.86 -11.24 -3.11
CA ARG A 84 -3.61 -10.55 -3.44
C ARG A 84 -2.68 -10.48 -2.25
N GLU A 85 -3.17 -10.06 -1.09
CA GLU A 85 -2.37 -9.99 0.13
C GLU A 85 -1.93 -11.38 0.61
N ALA A 86 -2.84 -12.36 0.62
CA ALA A 86 -2.53 -13.72 1.00
C ALA A 86 -1.46 -14.36 0.09
N GLU A 87 -1.59 -14.20 -1.23
CA GLU A 87 -0.61 -14.73 -2.18
C GLU A 87 0.73 -13.98 -2.11
N PHE A 88 0.73 -12.68 -1.87
CA PHE A 88 1.96 -11.92 -1.65
C PHE A 88 2.75 -12.50 -0.47
N TYR A 89 2.14 -12.63 0.69
CA TYR A 89 2.82 -13.18 1.87
C TYR A 89 3.25 -14.64 1.69
N ARG A 90 2.47 -15.43 0.94
CA ARG A 90 2.78 -16.85 0.70
C ARG A 90 3.91 -17.05 -0.31
N LEU A 91 3.94 -16.27 -1.40
CA LEU A 91 4.78 -16.53 -2.55
C LEU A 91 5.91 -15.55 -2.75
N LEU A 92 5.69 -14.25 -2.51
CA LEU A 92 6.67 -13.21 -2.84
C LEU A 92 7.44 -12.72 -1.62
N ALA A 93 6.79 -12.50 -0.49
CA ALA A 93 7.46 -12.03 0.73
C ALA A 93 8.68 -12.88 1.15
N PRO A 94 8.66 -14.22 1.04
CA PRO A 94 9.84 -15.02 1.37
C PRO A 94 11.03 -14.88 0.40
N THR A 95 10.84 -14.22 -0.74
CA THR A 95 11.86 -14.12 -1.82
C THR A 95 12.49 -12.73 -1.93
N ILE A 96 12.07 -11.78 -1.10
CA ILE A 96 12.49 -10.38 -1.17
C ILE A 96 13.17 -9.93 0.13
N GLU A 97 14.02 -8.91 0.02
CA GLU A 97 14.72 -8.31 1.15
C GLU A 97 13.95 -7.14 1.80
N VAL A 98 12.76 -6.84 1.29
CA VAL A 98 11.89 -5.82 1.91
C VAL A 98 11.49 -6.27 3.31
N ALA A 99 11.60 -5.38 4.25
CA ALA A 99 11.14 -5.63 5.60
C ALA A 99 9.62 -5.71 5.66
N VAL A 100 9.11 -6.94 5.81
CA VAL A 100 7.69 -7.27 5.95
C VAL A 100 7.46 -7.99 7.27
N PRO A 101 6.23 -8.02 7.83
CA PRO A 101 5.93 -8.83 9.01
C PRO A 101 6.27 -10.30 8.76
N TYR A 102 6.83 -10.97 9.77
CA TYR A 102 6.94 -12.43 9.72
C TYR A 102 5.56 -13.06 9.78
N VAL A 103 5.22 -13.87 8.78
CA VAL A 103 3.92 -14.53 8.67
C VAL A 103 4.04 -16.00 9.07
N TYR A 104 3.29 -16.37 10.10
CA TYR A 104 3.24 -17.75 10.61
C TYR A 104 2.30 -18.65 9.80
N PHE A 105 1.15 -18.09 9.42
CA PHE A 105 0.13 -18.85 8.72
C PHE A 105 -0.68 -17.97 7.76
N VAL A 106 -1.01 -18.51 6.59
CA VAL A 106 -1.91 -17.87 5.60
C VAL A 106 -2.83 -18.93 5.04
N ASP A 107 -4.12 -18.67 5.05
CA ASP A 107 -5.09 -19.42 4.26
C ASP A 107 -6.17 -18.50 3.69
N PHE A 108 -6.73 -18.89 2.54
CA PHE A 108 -7.79 -18.15 1.88
C PHE A 108 -8.52 -19.02 0.87
N VAL A 109 -9.76 -18.63 0.54
CA VAL A 109 -10.54 -19.26 -0.52
C VAL A 109 -10.67 -18.28 -1.69
N PRO A 110 -10.11 -18.57 -2.87
CA PRO A 110 -10.17 -17.68 -4.01
C PRO A 110 -11.59 -17.28 -4.41
N GLY A 111 -11.82 -16.00 -4.67
CA GLY A 111 -13.12 -15.47 -5.08
C GLY A 111 -14.11 -15.25 -3.94
N THR A 112 -13.69 -15.42 -2.70
CA THR A 112 -14.48 -15.15 -1.50
C THR A 112 -13.79 -14.15 -0.59
N ALA A 113 -14.44 -13.79 0.54
CA ALA A 113 -13.83 -13.04 1.63
C ALA A 113 -13.20 -13.93 2.70
N ASP A 114 -13.12 -15.25 2.45
CA ASP A 114 -12.54 -16.19 3.40
C ASP A 114 -11.00 -16.09 3.33
N VAL A 115 -10.45 -15.35 4.25
CA VAL A 115 -9.00 -15.10 4.40
C VAL A 115 -8.63 -15.03 5.87
N VAL A 116 -7.49 -15.60 6.21
CA VAL A 116 -6.83 -15.45 7.50
C VAL A 116 -5.32 -15.34 7.30
N ILE A 117 -4.70 -14.37 7.94
CA ILE A 117 -3.25 -14.19 7.96
C ILE A 117 -2.83 -14.02 9.41
N VAL A 118 -1.96 -14.91 9.91
CA VAL A 118 -1.37 -14.82 11.25
C VAL A 118 0.07 -14.34 11.10
N MET A 119 0.38 -13.21 11.70
CA MET A 119 1.68 -12.56 11.59
C MET A 119 2.22 -12.10 12.94
N GLU A 120 3.51 -11.79 12.99
CA GLU A 120 4.11 -11.18 14.17
C GLU A 120 3.41 -9.86 14.54
N ASP A 121 3.37 -9.59 15.84
CA ASP A 121 2.97 -8.28 16.34
C ASP A 121 4.16 -7.33 16.21
N LEU A 122 3.94 -6.22 15.55
CA LEU A 122 4.98 -5.23 15.30
C LEU A 122 5.22 -4.25 16.45
N GLU A 123 4.47 -4.34 17.58
CA GLU A 123 4.82 -3.53 18.75
C GLU A 123 6.26 -3.79 19.22
N PRO A 124 6.99 -2.78 19.66
CA PRO A 124 6.56 -1.39 19.94
C PRO A 124 6.74 -0.41 18.78
N ARG A 125 6.74 -0.86 17.49
CA ARG A 125 6.80 0.06 16.34
C ARG A 125 5.60 0.99 16.34
N LYS A 126 5.76 2.17 15.75
CA LYS A 126 4.67 3.11 15.50
C LYS A 126 4.30 3.13 14.03
N GLN A 127 3.02 3.07 13.77
CA GLN A 127 2.48 3.36 12.45
C GLN A 127 2.76 4.84 12.10
N GLY A 128 3.21 5.09 10.86
CA GLY A 128 3.28 6.44 10.34
C GLY A 128 1.88 7.09 10.29
N ASP A 129 1.84 8.39 10.22
CA ASP A 129 0.58 9.15 10.18
C ASP A 129 0.53 10.03 8.94
N GLN A 130 -0.36 9.67 8.03
CA GLN A 130 -0.53 10.36 6.74
C GLN A 130 -0.91 11.83 6.91
N LEU A 131 -1.57 12.20 8.00
CA LEU A 131 -1.95 13.59 8.28
C LEU A 131 -0.75 14.42 8.77
N GLN A 132 0.06 13.84 9.65
CA GLN A 132 1.22 14.51 10.22
C GLN A 132 2.38 14.62 9.23
N GLY A 133 2.51 13.62 8.32
CA GLY A 133 3.68 13.52 7.46
C GLY A 133 4.86 12.87 8.19
N CYS A 134 6.05 12.97 7.60
CA CYS A 134 7.29 12.44 8.15
C CYS A 134 8.47 13.38 7.91
N ASP A 135 9.59 13.11 8.57
CA ASP A 135 10.84 13.78 8.28
C ASP A 135 11.58 13.14 7.09
N PRO A 136 12.60 13.83 6.53
CA PRO A 136 13.36 13.30 5.38
C PRO A 136 14.13 12.01 5.68
N GLU A 137 14.52 11.72 6.94
CA GLU A 137 15.19 10.47 7.32
C GLU A 137 14.22 9.29 7.29
N GLU A 138 13.01 9.45 7.82
CA GLU A 138 11.94 8.47 7.72
C GLU A 138 11.54 8.22 6.27
N ALA A 139 11.47 9.28 5.46
CA ALA A 139 11.20 9.14 4.03
C ALA A 139 12.29 8.39 3.27
N ALA A 140 13.56 8.64 3.59
CA ALA A 140 14.67 7.90 2.98
C ALA A 140 14.61 6.40 3.32
N LEU A 141 14.27 6.05 4.57
CA LEU A 141 14.05 4.65 4.96
C LEU A 141 12.92 4.00 4.16
N ALA A 142 11.80 4.70 4.00
CA ALA A 142 10.68 4.20 3.21
C ALA A 142 11.06 3.96 1.74
N LEU A 143 11.74 4.91 1.13
CA LEU A 143 12.17 4.80 -0.26
C LEU A 143 13.25 3.72 -0.47
N SER A 144 14.10 3.46 0.52
CA SER A 144 15.04 2.32 0.49
C SER A 144 14.28 0.98 0.45
N GLU A 145 13.23 0.80 1.25
CA GLU A 145 12.40 -0.41 1.17
C GLU A 145 11.66 -0.51 -0.18
N ALA A 146 11.21 0.61 -0.74
CA ALA A 146 10.63 0.64 -2.08
C ALA A 146 11.66 0.27 -3.17
N ALA A 147 12.91 0.72 -3.06
CA ALA A 147 13.97 0.36 -3.99
C ALA A 147 14.25 -1.16 -3.98
N LYS A 148 14.28 -1.79 -2.81
CA LYS A 148 14.42 -3.25 -2.67
C LYS A 148 13.25 -3.98 -3.33
N LEU A 149 12.00 -3.54 -3.09
CA LEU A 149 10.82 -4.12 -3.72
C LEU A 149 10.90 -4.04 -5.24
N HIS A 150 11.13 -2.84 -5.74
CA HIS A 150 11.12 -2.60 -7.17
C HIS A 150 12.27 -3.30 -7.88
N GLY A 151 13.45 -3.29 -7.28
CA GLY A 151 14.63 -3.95 -7.82
C GLY A 151 14.48 -5.47 -7.88
N ALA A 152 13.92 -6.10 -6.85
CA ALA A 152 13.74 -7.55 -6.80
C ALA A 152 12.92 -8.10 -7.97
N PHE A 153 12.03 -7.29 -8.54
CA PHE A 153 11.11 -7.73 -9.60
C PHE A 153 11.27 -6.98 -10.91
N TRP A 154 12.25 -6.08 -11.03
CA TRP A 154 12.41 -5.27 -12.23
C TRP A 154 12.71 -6.13 -13.46
N GLY A 155 11.84 -5.99 -14.45
CA GLY A 155 11.97 -6.76 -15.70
C GLY A 155 11.71 -8.26 -15.58
N ASN A 156 11.22 -8.74 -14.43
CA ASN A 156 10.96 -10.16 -14.21
C ASN A 156 9.72 -10.63 -14.99
N PRO A 157 9.87 -11.47 -16.03
CA PRO A 157 8.74 -11.93 -16.82
C PRO A 157 7.78 -12.85 -16.06
N GLU A 158 8.25 -13.57 -15.03
CA GLU A 158 7.42 -14.50 -14.24
C GLU A 158 6.32 -13.77 -13.48
N LEU A 159 6.53 -12.50 -13.10
CA LEU A 159 5.47 -11.69 -12.53
C LEU A 159 4.28 -11.52 -13.45
N PHE A 160 4.51 -11.51 -14.77
CA PHE A 160 3.45 -11.35 -15.75
C PHE A 160 2.55 -12.59 -15.86
N ASP A 161 2.99 -13.73 -15.33
CA ASP A 161 2.23 -14.98 -15.32
C ASP A 161 1.40 -15.16 -14.04
N LEU A 162 1.60 -14.30 -13.02
CA LEU A 162 0.80 -14.32 -11.79
C LEU A 162 -0.59 -13.72 -12.03
N ASP A 163 -1.60 -14.56 -12.09
CA ASP A 163 -2.99 -14.17 -12.40
C ASP A 163 -3.67 -13.34 -11.28
N TRP A 164 -3.08 -13.34 -10.09
CA TRP A 164 -3.57 -12.60 -8.93
C TRP A 164 -2.93 -11.21 -8.78
N VAL A 165 -1.81 -10.95 -9.45
CA VAL A 165 -1.24 -9.60 -9.49
C VAL A 165 -2.04 -8.75 -10.46
N SER A 166 -2.56 -7.64 -9.97
CA SER A 166 -3.38 -6.74 -10.80
C SER A 166 -2.58 -6.20 -11.98
N ARG A 167 -3.22 -6.19 -13.13
CA ARG A 167 -2.69 -5.57 -14.37
C ARG A 167 -3.70 -4.58 -14.87
N ARG A 168 -3.20 -3.49 -15.39
CA ARG A 168 -4.06 -2.50 -16.03
C ARG A 168 -4.41 -2.97 -17.43
N THR A 169 -5.65 -3.41 -17.65
CA THR A 169 -6.15 -3.72 -18.99
C THR A 169 -6.75 -2.48 -19.65
N PRO A 170 -6.87 -2.44 -20.99
CA PRO A 170 -7.54 -1.33 -21.69
C PRO A 170 -8.98 -1.08 -21.19
N GLU A 171 -9.70 -2.15 -20.87
CA GLU A 171 -11.06 -2.07 -20.32
C GLU A 171 -11.07 -1.43 -18.95
N GLN A 172 -10.13 -1.80 -18.07
CA GLN A 172 -9.98 -1.20 -16.74
C GLN A 172 -9.57 0.27 -16.83
N VAL A 173 -8.73 0.64 -17.80
CA VAL A 173 -8.40 2.05 -18.06
C VAL A 173 -9.67 2.84 -18.44
N THR A 174 -10.46 2.32 -19.38
CA THR A 174 -11.71 2.96 -19.78
C THR A 174 -12.66 3.13 -18.60
N GLN A 175 -12.87 2.07 -17.82
CA GLN A 175 -13.71 2.12 -16.62
C GLN A 175 -13.21 3.13 -15.57
N THR A 176 -11.88 3.24 -15.39
CA THR A 176 -11.30 4.20 -14.46
C THR A 176 -11.53 5.63 -14.92
N ILE A 177 -11.41 5.91 -16.22
CA ILE A 177 -11.69 7.23 -16.80
C ILE A 177 -13.16 7.60 -16.59
N GLU A 178 -14.07 6.72 -16.98
CA GLU A 178 -15.52 6.91 -16.80
C GLU A 178 -15.89 7.14 -15.33
N LEU A 179 -15.28 6.37 -14.42
CA LEU A 179 -15.49 6.50 -12.99
C LEU A 179 -14.98 7.85 -12.47
N MET A 180 -13.82 8.31 -12.94
CA MET A 180 -13.30 9.64 -12.59
C MET A 180 -14.21 10.76 -13.09
N GLU A 181 -14.75 10.67 -14.29
CA GLU A 181 -15.70 11.65 -14.85
C GLU A 181 -16.98 11.76 -14.00
N ILE A 182 -17.43 10.64 -13.43
CA ILE A 182 -18.62 10.59 -12.58
C ILE A 182 -18.32 11.07 -11.16
N LEU A 183 -17.22 10.64 -10.56
CA LEU A 183 -16.92 10.86 -9.14
C LEU A 183 -16.29 12.22 -8.86
N GLN A 184 -15.48 12.75 -9.79
CA GLN A 184 -14.78 14.01 -9.57
C GLN A 184 -15.71 15.20 -9.24
N PRO A 185 -16.82 15.44 -9.93
CA PRO A 185 -17.71 16.55 -9.56
C PRO A 185 -18.29 16.38 -8.14
N ALA A 186 -18.64 15.15 -7.77
CA ALA A 186 -19.14 14.84 -6.44
C ALA A 186 -18.05 14.98 -5.34
N PHE A 187 -16.80 14.62 -5.67
CA PHE A 187 -15.64 14.85 -4.80
C PHE A 187 -15.42 16.35 -4.54
N VAL A 188 -15.37 17.15 -5.60
CA VAL A 188 -15.20 18.61 -5.48
C VAL A 188 -16.36 19.24 -4.70
N GLU A 189 -17.60 18.83 -4.93
CA GLU A 189 -18.76 19.36 -4.17
C GLU A 189 -18.67 18.96 -2.70
N ARG A 190 -18.32 17.72 -2.40
CA ARG A 190 -18.21 17.19 -1.02
C ARG A 190 -17.17 17.93 -0.20
N TYR A 191 -16.00 18.19 -0.79
CA TYR A 191 -14.84 18.73 -0.09
C TYR A 191 -14.47 20.17 -0.50
N ARG A 192 -15.39 20.90 -1.13
CA ARG A 192 -15.17 22.26 -1.69
C ARG A 192 -14.55 23.26 -0.70
N ARG A 193 -14.85 23.12 0.59
CA ARG A 193 -14.40 24.06 1.62
C ARG A 193 -12.97 23.76 2.09
N GLU A 194 -12.54 22.54 1.94
CA GLU A 194 -11.27 22.00 2.43
C GLU A 194 -10.24 21.86 1.30
N LEU A 195 -10.70 21.76 0.05
CA LEU A 195 -9.81 21.72 -1.12
C LEU A 195 -9.27 23.11 -1.45
N THR A 196 -7.99 23.13 -1.82
CA THR A 196 -7.38 24.34 -2.40
C THR A 196 -7.93 24.63 -3.81
N GLU A 197 -7.86 25.89 -4.26
CA GLU A 197 -8.23 26.23 -5.65
C GLU A 197 -7.34 25.48 -6.65
N GLU A 198 -6.07 25.26 -6.31
CA GLU A 198 -5.12 24.47 -7.08
C GLU A 198 -5.57 23.01 -7.22
N ALA A 199 -6.04 22.38 -6.14
CA ALA A 199 -6.54 21.01 -6.19
C ALA A 199 -7.81 20.87 -7.05
N ILE A 200 -8.67 21.88 -7.03
CA ILE A 200 -9.87 21.91 -7.90
C ILE A 200 -9.46 22.05 -9.38
N ASP A 201 -8.53 22.96 -9.72
CA ASP A 201 -8.05 23.15 -11.10
C ASP A 201 -7.31 21.90 -11.61
N VAL A 202 -6.43 21.31 -10.79
CA VAL A 202 -5.73 20.04 -11.11
C VAL A 202 -6.74 18.92 -11.37
N SER A 203 -7.78 18.82 -10.53
CA SER A 203 -8.86 17.85 -10.69
C SER A 203 -9.56 17.96 -12.05
N ASP A 204 -9.96 19.18 -12.41
CA ASP A 204 -10.61 19.47 -13.68
C ASP A 204 -9.70 19.20 -14.89
N ARG A 205 -8.40 19.50 -14.76
CA ARG A 205 -7.40 19.20 -15.81
C ARG A 205 -7.21 17.70 -15.99
N PHE A 206 -7.17 16.94 -14.89
CA PHE A 206 -7.02 15.50 -14.98
C PHE A 206 -8.17 14.86 -15.76
N VAL A 207 -9.42 15.15 -15.39
CA VAL A 207 -10.61 14.56 -16.05
C VAL A 207 -10.59 14.83 -17.55
N ARG A 208 -10.26 16.07 -17.95
CA ARG A 208 -10.17 16.43 -19.39
C ARG A 208 -9.07 15.71 -20.15
N ASN A 209 -8.02 15.22 -19.46
CA ASN A 209 -6.82 14.65 -20.07
C ASN A 209 -6.51 13.23 -19.58
N ALA A 210 -7.46 12.55 -18.94
CA ALA A 210 -7.22 11.24 -18.35
C ALA A 210 -6.74 10.21 -19.37
N SER A 211 -7.32 10.19 -20.57
CA SER A 211 -6.88 9.30 -21.66
C SER A 211 -5.43 9.53 -22.06
N GLN A 212 -4.98 10.79 -22.14
CA GLN A 212 -3.60 11.16 -22.44
C GLN A 212 -2.65 10.74 -21.31
N TRP A 213 -3.08 10.88 -20.06
CA TRP A 213 -2.29 10.41 -18.93
C TRP A 213 -2.07 8.91 -19.00
N PHE A 214 -3.14 8.13 -19.15
CA PHE A 214 -3.05 6.66 -19.23
C PHE A 214 -2.23 6.19 -20.42
N SER A 215 -2.40 6.81 -21.60
CA SER A 215 -1.64 6.43 -22.80
C SER A 215 -0.16 6.79 -22.73
N GLY A 216 0.20 7.77 -21.92
CA GLY A 216 1.58 8.19 -21.70
C GLY A 216 2.29 7.48 -20.54
N LEU A 217 1.62 6.59 -19.82
CA LEU A 217 2.30 5.81 -18.76
C LEU A 217 3.33 4.86 -19.37
N PRO A 218 4.49 4.70 -18.70
CA PRO A 218 5.47 3.70 -19.13
C PRO A 218 4.89 2.28 -19.02
N ASN A 219 5.51 1.35 -19.75
CA ASN A 219 5.22 -0.06 -19.56
C ASN A 219 5.50 -0.46 -18.10
N PRO A 220 4.68 -1.34 -17.53
CA PRO A 220 4.98 -1.90 -16.22
C PRO A 220 6.35 -2.59 -16.25
N ALA A 221 7.19 -2.26 -15.28
CA ALA A 221 8.55 -2.76 -15.21
C ALA A 221 8.79 -3.64 -13.98
N THR A 222 7.97 -3.47 -12.94
CA THR A 222 8.16 -4.16 -11.66
C THR A 222 6.86 -4.38 -10.91
N LEU A 223 6.94 -5.02 -9.74
CA LEU A 223 5.89 -5.05 -8.73
C LEU A 223 5.98 -3.77 -7.91
N VAL A 224 4.84 -3.12 -7.70
CA VAL A 224 4.71 -1.99 -6.78
C VAL A 224 3.72 -2.32 -5.67
N HIS A 225 3.83 -1.64 -4.53
CA HIS A 225 2.89 -1.78 -3.41
C HIS A 225 1.49 -1.27 -3.79
N GLY A 226 1.44 -0.16 -4.52
CA GLY A 226 0.21 0.43 -5.06
C GLY A 226 -0.56 1.34 -4.07
N ASP A 227 -0.26 1.26 -2.76
CA ASP A 227 -0.72 2.18 -1.71
C ASP A 227 0.43 2.49 -0.73
N PHE A 228 1.59 2.86 -1.30
CA PHE A 228 2.82 3.10 -0.54
C PHE A 228 2.77 4.46 0.15
N ARG A 229 2.27 4.48 1.38
CA ARG A 229 2.02 5.69 2.18
C ARG A 229 2.28 5.45 3.66
N LEU A 230 2.40 6.54 4.43
CA LEU A 230 2.81 6.50 5.84
C LEU A 230 1.93 5.57 6.70
N ASP A 231 0.62 5.55 6.52
CA ASP A 231 -0.26 4.66 7.29
C ASP A 231 0.04 3.15 7.06
N ASN A 232 0.80 2.80 6.02
CA ASN A 232 1.21 1.42 5.72
C ASN A 232 2.69 1.14 6.09
N LEU A 233 3.30 2.00 6.90
CA LEU A 233 4.69 1.94 7.33
C LEU A 233 4.79 1.92 8.86
N MET A 234 5.52 0.92 9.40
CA MET A 234 5.70 0.71 10.84
C MET A 234 7.14 1.03 11.25
N PHE A 235 7.34 2.20 11.83
CA PHE A 235 8.67 2.70 12.21
C PHE A 235 9.12 2.21 13.59
N ALA A 236 10.40 1.88 13.72
CA ALA A 236 11.01 1.64 15.02
C ALA A 236 11.02 2.94 15.85
N VAL A 237 10.66 2.84 17.12
CA VAL A 237 10.68 4.00 18.02
C VAL A 237 12.07 4.20 18.63
N PRO A 238 12.54 5.44 18.86
CA PRO A 238 13.85 5.70 19.44
C PRO A 238 14.08 5.04 20.79
N ALA A 239 13.01 4.89 21.59
CA ALA A 239 13.06 4.25 22.92
C ALA A 239 13.26 2.72 22.86
N ALA A 240 12.96 2.10 21.72
CA ALA A 240 13.17 0.68 21.46
C ALA A 240 13.77 0.51 20.06
N PRO A 241 15.08 0.71 19.90
CA PRO A 241 15.74 0.59 18.61
C PRO A 241 15.79 -0.89 18.20
N ILE A 242 14.87 -1.26 17.32
CA ILE A 242 14.75 -2.62 16.76
C ILE A 242 15.07 -2.61 15.27
N SER A 243 15.65 -3.71 14.82
CA SER A 243 15.94 -3.93 13.40
C SER A 243 14.89 -4.86 12.79
N PRO A 244 14.47 -4.62 11.55
CA PRO A 244 14.73 -3.44 10.71
C PRO A 244 14.12 -2.15 11.29
N ARG A 245 14.60 -0.97 10.87
CA ARG A 245 14.06 0.32 11.35
C ARG A 245 12.65 0.64 10.86
N LEU A 246 12.25 0.02 9.76
CA LEU A 246 10.95 0.15 9.11
C LEU A 246 10.43 -1.23 8.71
N VAL A 247 9.12 -1.44 8.78
CA VAL A 247 8.43 -2.61 8.23
C VAL A 247 7.25 -2.12 7.39
N VAL A 248 7.11 -2.66 6.17
CA VAL A 248 6.02 -2.32 5.24
C VAL A 248 4.87 -3.32 5.42
N VAL A 249 3.65 -2.81 5.57
CA VAL A 249 2.44 -3.60 5.81
C VAL A 249 1.35 -3.31 4.78
N ASP A 250 0.28 -4.12 4.76
CA ASP A 250 -0.92 -3.93 3.92
C ASP A 250 -0.68 -4.12 2.42
N TRP A 251 -0.27 -5.31 2.02
CA TRP A 251 0.09 -5.69 0.65
C TRP A 251 -1.11 -6.04 -0.25
N GLN A 252 -2.31 -5.60 0.10
CA GLN A 252 -3.55 -5.90 -0.61
C GLN A 252 -3.69 -5.21 -1.99
N THR A 253 -2.84 -4.23 -2.29
CA THR A 253 -2.92 -3.39 -3.50
C THR A 253 -1.78 -3.63 -4.48
N VAL A 254 -0.91 -4.62 -4.23
CA VAL A 254 0.22 -4.91 -5.13
C VAL A 254 -0.23 -5.05 -6.58
N THR A 255 0.51 -4.44 -7.47
CA THR A 255 0.17 -4.38 -8.90
C THR A 255 1.41 -4.26 -9.76
N HIS A 256 1.27 -4.59 -11.04
CA HIS A 256 2.31 -4.29 -12.03
C HIS A 256 2.30 -2.83 -12.39
N SER A 257 3.43 -2.16 -12.19
CA SER A 257 3.61 -0.76 -12.60
C SER A 257 5.11 -0.46 -12.81
N HIS A 258 5.42 0.80 -12.94
CA HIS A 258 6.79 1.32 -12.92
C HIS A 258 7.11 1.77 -11.49
N GLY A 259 8.34 1.56 -10.99
CA GLY A 259 8.72 1.92 -9.62
C GLY A 259 8.44 3.38 -9.24
N ALA A 260 8.50 4.29 -10.22
CA ALA A 260 8.14 5.70 -10.01
C ALA A 260 6.71 5.91 -9.49
N HIS A 261 5.82 4.92 -9.60
CA HIS A 261 4.45 4.98 -9.09
C HIS A 261 4.44 5.14 -7.55
N ASP A 262 5.03 4.19 -6.83
CA ASP A 262 5.08 4.24 -5.37
C ASP A 262 5.90 5.42 -4.87
N VAL A 263 7.01 5.74 -5.56
CA VAL A 263 7.87 6.88 -5.18
C VAL A 263 7.12 8.20 -5.28
N ALA A 264 6.41 8.44 -6.37
CA ALA A 264 5.66 9.69 -6.55
C ALA A 264 4.45 9.77 -5.62
N TYR A 265 3.77 8.65 -5.39
CA TYR A 265 2.67 8.54 -4.44
C TYR A 265 3.12 8.82 -3.01
N PHE A 266 4.22 8.23 -2.57
CA PHE A 266 4.77 8.44 -1.24
C PHE A 266 5.24 9.87 -1.03
N VAL A 267 6.18 10.35 -1.86
CA VAL A 267 6.77 11.69 -1.69
C VAL A 267 5.72 12.79 -1.81
N GLY A 268 4.75 12.63 -2.72
CA GLY A 268 3.67 13.59 -2.90
C GLY A 268 2.71 13.69 -1.72
N SER A 269 2.59 12.64 -0.91
CA SER A 269 1.65 12.60 0.22
C SER A 269 2.30 12.72 1.60
N ALA A 270 3.60 12.42 1.72
CA ALA A 270 4.31 12.34 3.01
C ALA A 270 4.71 13.70 3.60
N PHE A 271 4.68 14.78 2.82
CA PHE A 271 5.12 16.10 3.24
C PHE A 271 4.08 17.17 2.95
N ASP A 272 4.14 18.29 3.67
CA ASP A 272 3.53 19.50 3.14
C ASP A 272 4.33 20.01 1.92
N ALA A 273 3.74 20.97 1.17
CA ALA A 273 4.33 21.41 -0.08
C ALA A 273 5.70 22.08 0.08
N GLU A 274 5.93 22.80 1.20
CA GLU A 274 7.19 23.51 1.44
C GLU A 274 8.31 22.52 1.79
N ASP A 275 8.06 21.57 2.66
CA ASP A 275 9.02 20.54 3.05
C ASP A 275 9.32 19.58 1.89
N ARG A 276 8.30 19.20 1.12
CA ARG A 276 8.50 18.41 -0.10
C ARG A 276 9.46 19.09 -1.07
N ARG A 277 9.24 20.37 -1.40
CA ARG A 277 10.12 21.14 -2.32
C ARG A 277 11.59 21.15 -1.89
N ARG A 278 11.85 21.10 -0.58
CA ARG A 278 13.22 21.09 -0.04
C ARG A 278 13.95 19.76 -0.23
N CYS A 279 13.22 18.63 -0.17
CA CYS A 279 13.86 17.29 -0.12
C CYS A 279 13.53 16.38 -1.30
N GLU A 280 12.48 16.65 -2.09
CA GLU A 280 11.94 15.76 -3.13
C GLU A 280 13.01 15.26 -4.10
N GLN A 281 13.76 16.14 -4.73
CA GLN A 281 14.75 15.74 -5.73
C GLN A 281 15.86 14.89 -5.12
N GLN A 282 16.31 15.24 -3.90
CA GLN A 282 17.35 14.48 -3.21
C GLN A 282 16.86 13.08 -2.83
N LEU A 283 15.64 12.97 -2.31
CA LEU A 283 15.04 11.69 -1.94
C LEU A 283 14.84 10.78 -3.17
N VAL A 284 14.33 11.33 -4.26
CA VAL A 284 14.12 10.56 -5.51
C VAL A 284 15.45 10.16 -6.15
N SER A 285 16.49 11.00 -6.06
CA SER A 285 17.84 10.65 -6.53
C SER A 285 18.43 9.51 -5.71
N ALA A 286 18.34 9.57 -4.38
CA ALA A 286 18.84 8.49 -3.50
C ALA A 286 18.11 7.17 -3.76
N TYR A 287 16.80 7.18 -3.89
CA TYR A 287 16.04 6.00 -4.31
C TYR A 287 16.54 5.43 -5.64
N PHE A 288 16.73 6.29 -6.64
CA PHE A 288 17.18 5.88 -7.96
C PHE A 288 18.58 5.27 -7.94
N GLU A 289 19.50 5.84 -7.15
CA GLU A 289 20.85 5.31 -6.96
C GLU A 289 20.79 3.91 -6.33
N GLU A 290 20.02 3.71 -5.26
CA GLU A 290 19.82 2.39 -4.63
C GLU A 290 19.17 1.38 -5.60
N LEU A 291 18.21 1.81 -6.41
CA LEU A 291 17.59 0.96 -7.42
C LEU A 291 18.60 0.45 -8.45
N LEU A 292 19.55 1.30 -8.88
CA LEU A 292 20.59 0.92 -9.84
C LEU A 292 21.64 -0.03 -9.29
N GLU A 293 21.77 -0.15 -7.96
CA GLU A 293 22.66 -1.12 -7.32
C GLU A 293 22.15 -2.56 -7.43
N VAL A 294 20.89 -2.75 -7.79
CA VAL A 294 20.30 -4.09 -7.94
C VAL A 294 20.82 -4.75 -9.22
N ASP A 295 21.31 -5.99 -9.09
CA ASP A 295 21.80 -6.77 -10.22
C ASP A 295 20.73 -6.96 -11.30
N GLY A 296 21.12 -6.72 -12.55
CA GLY A 296 20.24 -6.93 -13.71
C GLY A 296 19.35 -5.74 -14.08
N MET A 297 19.47 -4.61 -13.38
CA MET A 297 18.76 -3.39 -13.77
C MET A 297 19.15 -2.95 -15.19
N PRO A 298 18.19 -2.61 -16.05
CA PRO A 298 18.50 -2.04 -17.35
C PRO A 298 19.15 -0.66 -17.20
N PRO A 299 20.04 -0.26 -18.13
CA PRO A 299 20.60 1.08 -18.11
C PRO A 299 19.45 2.11 -18.26
N MET A 300 19.36 3.00 -17.31
CA MET A 300 18.40 4.10 -17.27
C MET A 300 19.08 5.32 -16.65
N THR A 301 18.81 6.49 -17.17
CA THR A 301 19.29 7.75 -16.58
C THR A 301 18.30 8.28 -15.54
N PHE A 302 18.82 9.13 -14.65
CA PHE A 302 17.93 9.83 -13.69
C PHE A 302 16.89 10.71 -14.41
N ASP A 303 17.27 11.37 -15.51
CA ASP A 303 16.35 12.21 -16.29
C ASP A 303 15.19 11.41 -16.88
N GLU A 304 15.43 10.18 -17.38
CA GLU A 304 14.39 9.28 -17.85
C GLU A 304 13.47 8.84 -16.71
N PHE A 305 14.05 8.47 -15.56
CA PHE A 305 13.27 8.13 -14.37
C PHE A 305 12.44 9.32 -13.87
N TRP A 306 13.02 10.53 -13.85
CA TRP A 306 12.37 11.76 -13.41
C TRP A 306 11.15 12.13 -14.26
N ILE A 307 11.18 11.86 -15.55
CA ILE A 307 10.00 12.03 -16.42
C ILE A 307 8.87 11.09 -15.99
N HIS A 308 9.19 9.82 -15.65
CA HIS A 308 8.20 8.88 -15.15
C HIS A 308 7.68 9.30 -13.76
N TYR A 309 8.57 9.74 -12.87
CA TYR A 309 8.21 10.26 -11.55
C TYR A 309 7.21 11.43 -11.67
N ARG A 310 7.52 12.42 -12.50
CA ARG A 310 6.62 13.54 -12.78
C ARG A 310 5.25 13.06 -13.29
N ARG A 311 5.22 12.07 -14.17
CA ARG A 311 3.97 11.52 -14.71
C ARG A 311 3.16 10.80 -13.65
N PHE A 312 3.80 10.08 -12.74
CA PHE A 312 3.11 9.37 -11.66
C PHE A 312 2.69 10.26 -10.48
N SER A 313 3.10 11.53 -10.42
CA SER A 313 2.60 12.47 -9.39
C SER A 313 1.07 12.60 -9.36
N TRP A 314 0.41 12.32 -10.47
CA TRP A 314 -1.05 12.25 -10.55
C TRP A 314 -1.68 11.08 -9.81
N SER A 315 -0.94 9.99 -9.57
CA SER A 315 -1.49 8.74 -9.02
C SER A 315 -2.14 8.92 -7.66
N GLY A 316 -1.49 9.65 -6.76
CA GLY A 316 -2.04 9.90 -5.43
C GLY A 316 -3.26 10.82 -5.45
N PHE A 317 -3.30 11.78 -6.35
CA PHE A 317 -4.47 12.62 -6.57
C PHE A 317 -5.67 11.78 -7.05
N ILE A 318 -5.45 10.93 -8.04
CA ILE A 318 -6.48 10.00 -8.57
C ILE A 318 -6.99 9.09 -7.45
N MET A 319 -6.06 8.54 -6.65
CA MET A 319 -6.42 7.67 -5.53
C MET A 319 -7.26 8.42 -4.50
N ALA A 320 -6.88 9.65 -4.13
CA ALA A 320 -7.64 10.46 -3.17
C ALA A 320 -9.09 10.71 -3.66
N VAL A 321 -9.27 11.02 -4.94
CA VAL A 321 -10.61 11.23 -5.54
C VAL A 321 -11.41 9.92 -5.53
N LEU A 322 -10.86 8.84 -6.07
CA LEU A 322 -11.59 7.57 -6.21
C LEU A 322 -11.90 6.94 -4.85
N ALA A 323 -10.88 6.81 -3.99
CA ALA A 323 -11.04 6.12 -2.72
C ALA A 323 -12.03 6.84 -1.82
N SER A 324 -11.94 8.18 -1.68
CA SER A 324 -12.87 8.96 -0.84
C SER A 324 -14.35 8.83 -1.24
N MET A 325 -14.62 8.47 -2.50
CA MET A 325 -15.97 8.34 -3.01
C MET A 325 -16.50 6.90 -2.99
N ILE A 326 -15.64 5.91 -2.82
CA ILE A 326 -15.98 4.48 -2.89
C ILE A 326 -16.00 3.84 -1.50
N VAL A 327 -15.06 4.21 -0.62
CA VAL A 327 -14.93 3.59 0.70
C VAL A 327 -15.90 4.20 1.72
N GLY A 328 -16.13 3.50 2.83
CA GLY A 328 -16.91 3.99 3.95
C GLY A 328 -16.34 5.28 4.54
N ARG A 329 -17.18 6.24 4.85
CA ARG A 329 -16.75 7.54 5.37
C ARG A 329 -16.41 7.46 6.87
N THR A 330 -15.29 8.08 7.21
CA THR A 330 -14.90 8.40 8.59
C THR A 330 -14.30 9.81 8.61
N ASP A 331 -14.39 10.53 9.73
CA ASP A 331 -13.83 11.88 9.84
C ASP A 331 -12.32 11.89 9.51
N ARG A 332 -11.56 10.93 10.06
CA ARG A 332 -10.12 10.80 9.76
C ARG A 332 -9.87 10.46 8.28
N GLY A 333 -10.70 9.63 7.69
CA GLY A 333 -10.60 9.26 6.27
C GLY A 333 -10.86 10.46 5.35
N ASP A 334 -11.89 11.23 5.63
CA ASP A 334 -12.21 12.44 4.87
C ASP A 334 -11.05 13.48 4.97
N GLU A 335 -10.52 13.72 6.17
CA GLU A 335 -9.37 14.61 6.39
C GLU A 335 -8.11 14.11 5.64
N MET A 336 -7.85 12.81 5.68
CA MET A 336 -6.72 12.19 4.98
C MET A 336 -6.84 12.37 3.46
N PHE A 337 -8.01 12.08 2.86
CA PHE A 337 -8.17 12.22 1.42
C PHE A 337 -8.07 13.66 0.94
N VAL A 338 -8.57 14.62 1.70
CA VAL A 338 -8.42 16.05 1.42
C VAL A 338 -6.95 16.46 1.51
N THR A 339 -6.25 16.05 2.57
CA THR A 339 -4.82 16.32 2.76
C THR A 339 -4.01 15.76 1.59
N MET A 340 -4.25 14.51 1.21
CA MET A 340 -3.58 13.89 0.06
C MET A 340 -3.89 14.61 -1.25
N ALA A 341 -5.15 14.96 -1.50
CA ALA A 341 -5.53 15.68 -2.71
C ALA A 341 -4.81 17.03 -2.83
N ASN A 342 -4.77 17.81 -1.76
CA ASN A 342 -4.10 19.12 -1.74
C ASN A 342 -2.58 18.96 -1.93
N ARG A 343 -1.94 18.02 -1.24
CA ARG A 343 -0.49 17.75 -1.34
C ARG A 343 -0.10 17.30 -2.75
N HIS A 344 -0.83 16.34 -3.32
CA HIS A 344 -0.55 15.85 -4.67
C HIS A 344 -0.87 16.89 -5.75
N ALA A 345 -1.88 17.72 -5.58
CA ALA A 345 -2.14 18.82 -6.50
C ALA A 345 -0.95 19.78 -6.56
N SER A 346 -0.43 20.17 -5.41
CA SER A 346 0.81 20.98 -5.33
C SER A 346 2.00 20.26 -5.98
N GLN A 347 2.16 18.95 -5.80
CA GLN A 347 3.21 18.18 -6.45
C GLN A 347 3.08 18.21 -7.98
N VAL A 348 1.88 17.97 -8.51
CA VAL A 348 1.59 18.02 -9.95
C VAL A 348 1.96 19.37 -10.56
N VAL A 349 1.64 20.46 -9.87
CA VAL A 349 1.93 21.84 -10.33
C VAL A 349 3.43 22.11 -10.28
N ASP A 350 4.08 21.86 -9.14
CA ASP A 350 5.51 22.10 -8.96
C ASP A 350 6.40 21.30 -9.94
N LEU A 351 5.97 20.08 -10.28
CA LEU A 351 6.64 19.22 -11.25
C LEU A 351 6.28 19.52 -12.71
N GLU A 352 5.44 20.51 -12.97
CA GLU A 352 4.94 20.84 -14.33
C GLU A 352 4.35 19.58 -15.02
N ALA A 353 3.75 18.67 -14.24
CA ALA A 353 3.28 17.38 -14.76
C ALA A 353 2.07 17.52 -15.70
N VAL A 354 1.39 18.67 -15.67
CA VAL A 354 0.32 19.02 -16.62
C VAL A 354 0.85 19.09 -18.07
N GLU A 355 2.09 19.54 -18.25
CA GLU A 355 2.69 19.64 -19.59
C GLU A 355 2.89 18.27 -20.25
N LEU A 356 3.12 17.23 -19.44
CA LEU A 356 3.27 15.87 -19.91
C LEU A 356 1.96 15.27 -20.46
N LEU A 357 0.81 15.88 -20.17
CA LEU A 357 -0.48 15.48 -20.73
C LEU A 357 -0.64 15.98 -22.17
N ASN A 358 0.01 17.09 -22.53
CA ASN A 358 -0.12 17.74 -23.85
C ASN A 358 0.85 17.19 -24.89
N ASN A 359 1.89 16.45 -24.49
CA ASN A 359 3.01 16.04 -25.35
C ASN A 359 2.95 14.58 -25.82
N SER A 360 1.78 13.92 -25.74
CA SER A 360 1.60 12.58 -26.32
C SER A 360 1.42 12.69 -27.85
N LYS A 361 2.56 12.78 -28.58
CA LYS A 361 2.61 12.60 -30.05
C LYS A 361 3.12 11.22 -30.37
#